data_b6762dbcc4ee431ea681883bb162824d
#
_entry.id   b6762dbcc4ee431ea681883bb162824d
#
_cell.length_a   1.000
_cell.length_b   1.000
_cell.length_c   1.000
_cell.angle_alpha   90.00
_cell.angle_beta   90.00
_cell.angle_gamma   90.00
#
_symmetry.space_group_name_H-M   'P 1'
#
loop_
_entity.id
_entity.type
_entity.pdbx_description
1 polymer ?
#
loop_
_entity_poly.entity_id
_entity_poly.type
_entity_poly.pdbx_seq_one_letter_code
_entity_poly.pdbx_strand_id
1 'polypeptide(L)'
;MKIVIQGLLIIGSIVLAYLVYSTILNPIDFKTEQDLRYTACIESLKNIRKAESAYKDVNGKFTGSWDTLAVFVRKGTLPLVKKIGSLTDVQLEAGMTEKDAIEKGLIIRDTIRVAVLDSLFGKTYNVDKMRNIPFTKDEVFFLGTNVITTGSGVKVAVFESRAHNNQILGELKDKFKQEIINLNEKRRLDGKYPGLKVGSLTETNNSAGNWE
;
A
#
# COMPACT_ATOMS: atom_id res chain seq x y z
N MET A 1 25.87 -19.57 -56.27
CA MET A 1 24.49 -19.45 -55.80
C MET A 1 24.16 -20.31 -54.61
N LYS A 2 24.41 -21.63 -54.59
CA LYS A 2 24.06 -22.51 -53.42
C LYS A 2 24.66 -22.05 -52.10
N ILE A 3 25.94 -21.66 -52.04
CA ILE A 3 26.63 -21.21 -50.83
C ILE A 3 26.03 -19.92 -50.29
N VAL A 4 25.63 -19.00 -51.16
CA VAL A 4 24.99 -17.72 -50.74
C VAL A 4 23.60 -17.98 -50.11
N ILE A 5 22.84 -18.90 -50.73
CA ILE A 5 21.53 -19.30 -50.18
C ILE A 5 21.68 -20.01 -48.83
N GLN A 6 22.67 -20.89 -48.69
CA GLN A 6 22.94 -21.55 -47.41
C GLN A 6 23.35 -20.55 -46.32
N GLY A 7 24.19 -19.56 -46.66
CA GLY A 7 24.57 -18.49 -45.73
C GLY A 7 23.38 -17.67 -45.29
N LEU A 8 22.47 -17.28 -46.19
CA LEU A 8 21.25 -16.57 -45.85
C LEU A 8 20.30 -17.38 -44.94
N LEU A 9 20.18 -18.69 -45.23
CA LEU A 9 19.34 -19.57 -44.38
C LEU A 9 19.91 -19.72 -42.97
N ILE A 10 21.23 -19.80 -42.81
CA ILE A 10 21.88 -19.87 -41.51
C ILE A 10 21.64 -18.56 -40.73
N ILE A 11 21.84 -17.41 -41.36
CA ILE A 11 21.57 -16.11 -40.74
C ILE A 11 20.09 -16.00 -40.34
N GLY A 12 19.16 -16.38 -41.23
CA GLY A 12 17.73 -16.39 -40.97
C GLY A 12 17.38 -17.29 -39.77
N SER A 13 17.99 -18.48 -39.68
CA SER A 13 17.78 -19.39 -38.53
C SER A 13 18.28 -18.81 -37.20
N ILE A 14 19.43 -18.13 -37.21
CA ILE A 14 19.96 -17.46 -36.01
C ILE A 14 19.03 -16.33 -35.57
N VAL A 15 18.54 -15.51 -36.49
CA VAL A 15 17.60 -14.42 -36.19
C VAL A 15 16.30 -14.99 -35.66
N LEU A 16 15.74 -16.04 -36.23
CA LEU A 16 14.54 -16.70 -35.75
C LEU A 16 14.74 -17.29 -34.35
N ALA A 17 15.86 -17.97 -34.10
CA ALA A 17 16.20 -18.51 -32.80
C ALA A 17 16.30 -17.40 -31.74
N TYR A 18 16.91 -16.26 -32.07
CA TYR A 18 16.98 -15.08 -31.20
C TYR A 18 15.61 -14.50 -30.91
N LEU A 19 14.73 -14.37 -31.93
CA LEU A 19 13.37 -13.86 -31.75
C LEU A 19 12.54 -14.78 -30.83
N VAL A 20 12.60 -16.09 -31.04
CA VAL A 20 11.91 -17.07 -30.17
C VAL A 20 12.43 -16.97 -28.74
N TYR A 21 13.74 -16.94 -28.57
CA TYR A 21 14.37 -16.81 -27.25
C TYR A 21 13.93 -15.52 -26.53
N SER A 22 13.99 -14.38 -27.21
CA SER A 22 13.59 -13.09 -26.63
C SER A 22 12.09 -13.02 -26.30
N THR A 23 11.23 -13.65 -27.12
CA THR A 23 9.77 -13.70 -26.88
C THR A 23 9.40 -14.48 -25.62
N ILE A 24 10.21 -15.47 -25.23
CA ILE A 24 9.98 -16.25 -24.02
C ILE A 24 10.58 -15.59 -22.79
N LEU A 25 11.81 -15.08 -22.89
CA LEU A 25 12.53 -14.56 -21.72
C LEU A 25 12.07 -13.16 -21.30
N ASN A 26 11.80 -12.27 -22.25
CA ASN A 26 11.41 -10.91 -21.91
C ASN A 26 10.17 -10.83 -20.98
N PRO A 27 9.09 -11.59 -21.20
CA PRO A 27 7.95 -11.60 -20.29
C PRO A 27 8.28 -12.16 -18.89
N ILE A 28 9.19 -13.13 -18.79
CA ILE A 28 9.62 -13.73 -17.54
C ILE A 28 10.43 -12.71 -16.73
N ASP A 29 11.42 -12.09 -17.38
CA ASP A 29 12.24 -11.03 -16.77
C ASP A 29 11.38 -9.86 -16.33
N PHE A 30 10.46 -9.41 -17.20
CA PHE A 30 9.52 -8.33 -16.87
C PHE A 30 8.68 -8.69 -15.65
N LYS A 31 8.14 -9.90 -15.58
CA LYS A 31 7.31 -10.36 -14.47
C LYS A 31 8.10 -10.37 -13.16
N THR A 32 9.35 -10.83 -13.17
CA THR A 32 10.24 -10.83 -12.01
C THR A 32 10.49 -9.42 -11.48
N GLU A 33 10.85 -8.49 -12.37
CA GLU A 33 11.07 -7.08 -12.02
C GLU A 33 9.78 -6.39 -11.55
N GLN A 34 8.65 -6.68 -12.19
CA GLN A 34 7.34 -6.19 -11.79
C GLN A 34 6.99 -6.63 -10.37
N ASP A 35 7.14 -7.92 -10.05
CA ASP A 35 6.77 -8.47 -8.75
C ASP A 35 7.65 -7.91 -7.63
N LEU A 36 8.95 -7.73 -7.89
CA LEU A 36 9.87 -7.08 -6.96
C LEU A 36 9.41 -5.65 -6.62
N ARG A 37 9.15 -4.84 -7.64
CA ARG A 37 8.74 -3.44 -7.48
C ARG A 37 7.35 -3.33 -6.87
N TYR A 38 6.42 -4.19 -7.26
CA TYR A 38 5.08 -4.24 -6.70
C TYR A 38 5.09 -4.58 -5.22
N THR A 39 5.88 -5.58 -4.81
CA THR A 39 6.01 -5.96 -3.40
C THR A 39 6.48 -4.79 -2.54
N ALA A 40 7.52 -4.07 -2.98
CA ALA A 40 8.01 -2.90 -2.26
C ALA A 40 6.99 -1.75 -2.22
N CYS A 41 6.28 -1.49 -3.33
CA CYS A 41 5.22 -0.47 -3.37
C CYS A 41 4.03 -0.85 -2.49
N ILE A 42 3.62 -2.12 -2.46
CA ILE A 42 2.54 -2.61 -1.59
C ILE A 42 2.92 -2.41 -0.11
N GLU A 43 4.16 -2.69 0.26
CA GLU A 43 4.64 -2.45 1.62
C GLU A 43 4.59 -0.96 1.98
N SER A 44 5.03 -0.09 1.08
CA SER A 44 4.93 1.35 1.26
C SER A 44 3.48 1.83 1.40
N LEU A 45 2.56 1.34 0.56
CA LEU A 45 1.13 1.65 0.64
C LEU A 45 0.49 1.12 1.93
N LYS A 46 0.90 -0.05 2.42
CA LYS A 46 0.48 -0.56 3.75
C LYS A 46 0.94 0.35 4.89
N ASN A 47 2.16 0.89 4.79
CA ASN A 47 2.68 1.84 5.77
C ASN A 47 1.93 3.18 5.74
N ILE A 48 1.60 3.68 4.55
CA ILE A 48 0.75 4.87 4.39
C ILE A 48 -0.63 4.64 5.01
N ARG A 49 -1.25 3.47 4.75
CA ARG A 49 -2.53 3.08 5.36
C ARG A 49 -2.47 3.08 6.88
N LYS A 50 -1.41 2.53 7.47
CA LYS A 50 -1.21 2.53 8.92
C LYS A 50 -1.10 3.96 9.47
N ALA A 51 -0.32 4.82 8.80
CA ALA A 51 -0.16 6.22 9.21
C ALA A 51 -1.47 7.00 9.12
N GLU A 52 -2.21 6.88 8.03
CA GLU A 52 -3.49 7.54 7.80
C GLU A 52 -4.57 7.06 8.78
N SER A 53 -4.63 5.75 9.06
CA SER A 53 -5.56 5.20 10.04
C SER A 53 -5.26 5.74 11.43
N ALA A 54 -4.02 5.76 11.85
CA ALA A 54 -3.60 6.33 13.12
C ALA A 54 -3.85 7.84 13.21
N TYR A 55 -3.64 8.56 12.11
CA TYR A 55 -3.96 9.98 12.04
C TYR A 55 -5.46 10.23 12.23
N LYS A 56 -6.31 9.42 11.57
CA LYS A 56 -7.76 9.48 11.73
C LYS A 56 -8.20 9.16 13.14
N ASP A 57 -7.62 8.16 13.80
CA ASP A 57 -7.97 7.75 15.16
C ASP A 57 -7.70 8.89 16.16
N VAL A 58 -6.66 9.70 15.94
CA VAL A 58 -6.30 10.82 16.81
C VAL A 58 -7.06 12.11 16.45
N ASN A 59 -7.21 12.39 15.14
CA ASN A 59 -7.72 13.68 14.65
C ASN A 59 -9.16 13.62 14.11
N GLY A 60 -9.78 12.43 14.07
CA GLY A 60 -11.15 12.22 13.59
C GLY A 60 -11.31 12.30 12.06
N LYS A 61 -10.24 12.57 11.31
CA LYS A 61 -10.23 12.69 9.84
C LYS A 61 -8.90 12.24 9.24
N PHE A 62 -8.92 11.86 7.97
CA PHE A 62 -7.71 11.61 7.20
C PHE A 62 -7.02 12.91 6.76
N THR A 63 -5.75 12.84 6.36
CA THR A 63 -5.04 13.99 5.79
C THR A 63 -4.63 13.73 4.33
N GLY A 64 -4.83 14.75 3.47
CA GLY A 64 -4.35 14.72 2.08
C GLY A 64 -2.96 15.38 1.92
N SER A 65 -2.28 15.72 3.02
CA SER A 65 -1.00 16.42 2.99
C SER A 65 0.13 15.54 3.53
N TRP A 66 1.13 15.32 2.70
CA TRP A 66 2.33 14.58 3.07
C TRP A 66 3.10 15.22 4.24
N ASP A 67 3.17 16.55 4.26
CA ASP A 67 3.88 17.27 5.33
C ASP A 67 3.18 17.09 6.66
N THR A 68 1.85 17.20 6.67
CA THR A 68 1.04 16.97 7.87
C THR A 68 1.19 15.53 8.38
N LEU A 69 1.11 14.55 7.47
CA LEU A 69 1.27 13.14 7.81
C LEU A 69 2.68 12.86 8.36
N ALA A 70 3.71 13.39 7.72
CA ALA A 70 5.10 13.22 8.16
C ALA A 70 5.36 13.84 9.54
N VAL A 71 4.83 15.03 9.80
CA VAL A 71 4.92 15.67 11.13
C VAL A 71 4.21 14.83 12.19
N PHE A 72 3.01 14.31 11.87
CA PHE A 72 2.26 13.44 12.78
C PHE A 72 3.03 12.16 13.09
N VAL A 73 3.59 11.48 12.08
CA VAL A 73 4.36 10.24 12.32
C VAL A 73 5.59 10.50 13.17
N ARG A 74 6.30 11.64 12.97
CA ARG A 74 7.49 11.99 13.74
C ARG A 74 7.22 12.42 15.18
N LYS A 75 6.20 13.23 15.39
CA LYS A 75 5.96 13.94 16.67
C LYS A 75 4.64 13.59 17.33
N GLY A 76 3.75 12.89 16.63
CA GLY A 76 2.44 12.51 17.14
C GLY A 76 2.52 11.43 18.20
N THR A 77 1.45 11.33 18.98
CA THR A 77 1.29 10.29 20.00
C THR A 77 -0.06 9.60 19.84
N LEU A 78 -0.06 8.30 20.10
CA LEU A 78 -1.26 7.47 20.12
C LEU A 78 -1.70 7.24 21.57
N PRO A 79 -2.98 7.40 21.91
CA PRO A 79 -3.49 6.97 23.20
C PRO A 79 -3.59 5.43 23.22
N LEU A 80 -2.83 4.80 24.09
CA LEU A 80 -2.90 3.36 24.33
C LEU A 80 -3.57 3.12 25.67
N VAL A 81 -4.72 2.48 25.68
CA VAL A 81 -5.42 2.11 26.92
C VAL A 81 -4.79 0.83 27.45
N LYS A 82 -4.09 0.95 28.57
CA LYS A 82 -3.56 -0.19 29.32
C LYS A 82 -4.62 -0.66 30.31
N LYS A 83 -5.11 -1.88 30.15
CA LYS A 83 -5.99 -2.54 31.10
C LYS A 83 -5.14 -3.32 32.10
N ILE A 84 -5.27 -3.03 33.37
CA ILE A 84 -4.62 -3.73 34.47
C ILE A 84 -5.70 -4.41 35.28
N GLY A 85 -5.60 -5.73 35.46
CA GLY A 85 -6.60 -6.55 36.14
C GLY A 85 -7.55 -7.24 35.16
N SER A 86 -8.15 -8.33 35.62
CA SER A 86 -9.19 -9.10 34.91
C SER A 86 -10.20 -9.62 35.93
N LEU A 87 -11.44 -9.85 35.48
CA LEU A 87 -12.41 -10.58 36.27
C LEU A 87 -11.99 -12.04 36.38
N THR A 88 -12.12 -12.60 37.59
CA THR A 88 -11.97 -14.03 37.80
C THR A 88 -13.24 -14.77 37.38
N ASP A 89 -13.13 -16.09 37.13
CA ASP A 89 -14.27 -16.90 36.72
C ASP A 89 -15.43 -16.83 37.75
N VAL A 90 -15.09 -16.81 39.02
CA VAL A 90 -16.07 -16.67 40.11
C VAL A 90 -16.82 -15.33 40.07
N GLN A 91 -16.12 -14.25 39.69
CA GLN A 91 -16.73 -12.92 39.54
C GLN A 91 -17.62 -12.82 38.31
N LEU A 92 -17.24 -13.52 37.20
CA LEU A 92 -18.05 -13.64 36.00
C LEU A 92 -19.32 -14.45 36.24
N GLU A 93 -19.22 -15.59 36.94
CA GLU A 93 -20.36 -16.41 37.34
C GLU A 93 -21.31 -15.68 38.28
N ALA A 94 -20.79 -14.80 39.13
CA ALA A 94 -21.59 -13.92 40.01
C ALA A 94 -22.28 -12.76 39.23
N GLY A 95 -22.14 -12.70 37.87
CA GLY A 95 -22.76 -11.69 37.04
C GLY A 95 -22.10 -10.31 37.07
N MET A 96 -20.87 -10.22 37.61
CA MET A 96 -20.12 -8.95 37.65
C MET A 96 -19.72 -8.52 36.27
N THR A 97 -20.10 -7.29 35.90
CA THR A 97 -19.71 -6.71 34.59
C THR A 97 -18.35 -6.03 34.67
N GLU A 98 -17.71 -5.82 33.50
CA GLU A 98 -16.44 -5.09 33.44
C GLU A 98 -16.59 -3.65 33.99
N LYS A 99 -17.76 -3.04 33.82
CA LYS A 99 -18.07 -1.72 34.37
C LYS A 99 -18.04 -1.73 35.93
N ASP A 100 -18.68 -2.70 36.54
CA ASP A 100 -18.70 -2.87 37.98
C ASP A 100 -17.28 -3.11 38.54
N ALA A 101 -16.47 -3.86 37.78
CA ALA A 101 -15.08 -4.12 38.18
C ALA A 101 -14.20 -2.86 38.08
N ILE A 102 -14.47 -1.96 37.16
CA ILE A 102 -13.79 -0.66 37.07
C ILE A 102 -14.21 0.24 38.24
N GLU A 103 -15.51 0.32 38.56
CA GLU A 103 -16.04 1.08 39.68
C GLU A 103 -15.49 0.57 41.04
N LYS A 104 -15.27 -0.72 41.14
CA LYS A 104 -14.66 -1.36 42.34
C LYS A 104 -13.14 -1.33 42.37
N GLY A 105 -12.49 -0.74 41.34
CA GLY A 105 -11.03 -0.67 41.27
C GLY A 105 -10.32 -2.01 40.99
N LEU A 106 -11.06 -3.06 40.61
CA LEU A 106 -10.51 -4.38 40.25
C LEU A 106 -9.88 -4.36 38.88
N ILE A 107 -10.38 -3.48 38.02
CA ILE A 107 -9.83 -3.20 36.69
C ILE A 107 -9.50 -1.71 36.63
N ILE A 108 -8.25 -1.42 36.33
CA ILE A 108 -7.77 -0.05 36.12
C ILE A 108 -7.51 0.11 34.65
N ARG A 109 -8.10 1.13 34.04
CA ARG A 109 -7.79 1.57 32.66
C ARG A 109 -6.94 2.82 32.75
N ASP A 110 -5.67 2.67 32.41
CA ASP A 110 -4.73 3.78 32.31
C ASP A 110 -4.45 4.08 30.85
N THR A 111 -4.45 5.36 30.49
CA THR A 111 -4.18 5.80 29.11
C THR A 111 -2.78 6.37 29.05
N ILE A 112 -1.87 5.58 28.49
CA ILE A 112 -0.51 6.04 28.21
C ILE A 112 -0.42 6.59 26.79
N ARG A 113 0.41 7.59 26.57
CA ARG A 113 0.70 8.13 25.25
C ARG A 113 2.01 7.54 24.73
N VAL A 114 1.96 6.90 23.56
CA VAL A 114 3.13 6.32 22.91
C VAL A 114 3.42 7.08 21.62
N ALA A 115 4.72 7.24 21.28
CA ALA A 115 5.10 7.88 20.02
C ALA A 115 4.62 7.06 18.82
N VAL A 116 4.00 7.72 17.83
CA VAL A 116 3.50 7.09 16.60
C VAL A 116 4.60 6.33 15.89
N LEU A 117 5.77 6.97 15.72
CA LEU A 117 6.91 6.39 15.02
C LEU A 117 7.33 5.05 15.65
N ASP A 118 7.55 5.05 16.96
CA ASP A 118 8.02 3.86 17.68
C ASP A 118 6.99 2.74 17.69
N SER A 119 5.70 3.11 17.83
CA SER A 119 4.61 2.14 17.94
C SER A 119 4.25 1.46 16.62
N LEU A 120 4.27 2.19 15.49
CA LEU A 120 3.79 1.68 14.20
C LEU A 120 4.89 1.23 13.25
N PHE A 121 6.08 1.86 13.30
CA PHE A 121 7.12 1.68 12.30
C PHE A 121 8.47 1.27 12.90
N GLY A 122 8.69 1.54 14.17
CA GLY A 122 10.00 1.37 14.82
C GLY A 122 10.92 2.58 14.63
N LYS A 123 11.91 2.71 15.52
CA LYS A 123 12.78 3.90 15.63
C LYS A 123 13.63 4.19 14.40
N THR A 124 13.92 3.18 13.58
CA THR A 124 14.79 3.29 12.39
C THR A 124 14.05 3.67 11.11
N TYR A 125 12.71 3.78 11.15
CA TYR A 125 11.92 4.07 9.96
C TYR A 125 12.15 5.49 9.46
N ASN A 126 12.47 5.61 8.17
CA ASN A 126 12.67 6.91 7.53
C ASN A 126 11.33 7.49 7.02
N VAL A 127 10.77 8.41 7.80
CA VAL A 127 9.49 9.07 7.50
C VAL A 127 9.54 9.88 6.21
N ASP A 128 10.69 10.48 5.86
CA ASP A 128 10.82 11.28 4.63
C ASP A 128 10.66 10.48 3.36
N LYS A 129 11.01 9.19 3.43
CA LYS A 129 10.84 8.26 2.31
C LYS A 129 9.43 7.67 2.19
N MET A 130 8.55 7.91 3.16
CA MET A 130 7.18 7.37 3.15
C MET A 130 6.40 7.77 1.90
N ARG A 131 6.58 8.99 1.42
CA ARG A 131 5.90 9.53 0.23
C ARG A 131 6.47 9.00 -1.09
N ASN A 132 7.71 8.50 -1.10
CA ASN A 132 8.42 8.18 -2.34
C ASN A 132 8.04 6.78 -2.82
N ILE A 133 7.87 6.64 -4.14
CA ILE A 133 7.66 5.35 -4.79
C ILE A 133 9.01 4.62 -4.84
N PRO A 134 9.10 3.39 -4.31
CA PRO A 134 10.33 2.60 -4.36
C PRO A 134 10.84 2.40 -5.80
N PHE A 135 12.16 2.31 -5.96
CA PHE A 135 12.84 2.14 -7.24
C PHE A 135 12.59 3.27 -8.25
N THR A 136 12.29 4.47 -7.78
CA THR A 136 12.18 5.67 -8.60
C THR A 136 13.07 6.78 -8.01
N LYS A 137 13.48 7.75 -8.86
CA LYS A 137 14.34 8.84 -8.40
C LYS A 137 13.59 9.84 -7.52
N ASP A 138 12.46 10.37 -8.03
CA ASP A 138 11.74 11.47 -7.37
C ASP A 138 10.21 11.32 -7.43
N GLU A 139 9.71 10.18 -7.90
CA GLU A 139 8.27 9.95 -7.99
C GLU A 139 7.66 9.76 -6.60
N VAL A 140 6.52 10.38 -6.38
CA VAL A 140 5.79 10.31 -5.11
C VAL A 140 4.42 9.68 -5.31
N PHE A 141 3.93 8.98 -4.29
CA PHE A 141 2.56 8.51 -4.28
C PHE A 141 1.59 9.69 -4.29
N PHE A 142 0.52 9.56 -5.04
CA PHE A 142 -0.64 10.44 -4.85
C PHE A 142 -1.23 10.18 -3.47
N LEU A 143 -1.63 11.22 -2.75
CA LEU A 143 -2.37 11.14 -1.51
C LEU A 143 -3.54 12.13 -1.58
N GLY A 144 -4.75 11.65 -1.32
CA GLY A 144 -5.96 12.47 -1.34
C GLY A 144 -6.97 11.99 -0.31
N THR A 145 -7.86 12.89 0.10
CA THR A 145 -8.94 12.60 1.04
C THR A 145 -10.27 13.15 0.53
N ASN A 146 -11.34 12.52 0.94
CA ASN A 146 -12.70 12.97 0.61
C ASN A 146 -13.65 12.62 1.76
N VAL A 147 -14.84 13.22 1.73
CA VAL A 147 -15.98 12.83 2.58
C VAL A 147 -17.10 12.41 1.65
N ILE A 148 -17.47 11.15 1.70
CA ILE A 148 -18.54 10.59 0.88
C ILE A 148 -19.78 10.35 1.73
N THR A 149 -20.95 10.45 1.10
CA THR A 149 -22.23 10.12 1.74
C THR A 149 -22.63 8.73 1.27
N THR A 150 -22.78 7.80 2.20
CA THR A 150 -23.25 6.43 1.90
C THR A 150 -24.71 6.41 1.48
N GLY A 151 -25.16 5.31 0.89
CA GLY A 151 -26.59 5.14 0.55
C GLY A 151 -27.55 5.26 1.74
N SER A 152 -27.06 5.07 2.97
CA SER A 152 -27.79 5.31 4.22
C SER A 152 -27.75 6.77 4.73
N GLY A 153 -27.16 7.69 3.98
CA GLY A 153 -27.05 9.09 4.35
C GLY A 153 -25.91 9.43 5.33
N VAL A 154 -25.10 8.44 5.74
CA VAL A 154 -24.00 8.66 6.67
C VAL A 154 -22.80 9.25 5.93
N LYS A 155 -22.22 10.32 6.49
CA LYS A 155 -20.97 10.91 5.99
C LYS A 155 -19.77 10.13 6.51
N VAL A 156 -18.93 9.62 5.61
CA VAL A 156 -17.74 8.84 5.94
C VAL A 156 -16.51 9.52 5.32
N ALA A 157 -15.52 9.80 6.15
CA ALA A 157 -14.22 10.24 5.67
C ALA A 157 -13.48 9.08 5.03
N VAL A 158 -12.91 9.30 3.84
CA VAL A 158 -12.13 8.33 3.07
C VAL A 158 -10.82 8.95 2.62
N PHE A 159 -9.83 8.10 2.34
CA PHE A 159 -8.59 8.52 1.69
C PHE A 159 -8.23 7.56 0.57
N GLU A 160 -7.36 8.00 -0.30
CA GLU A 160 -6.75 7.18 -1.35
C GLU A 160 -5.28 7.54 -1.48
N SER A 161 -4.41 6.52 -1.49
CA SER A 161 -3.03 6.68 -1.95
C SER A 161 -2.78 5.72 -3.10
N ARG A 162 -2.11 6.22 -4.17
CA ARG A 162 -1.93 5.44 -5.40
C ARG A 162 -0.66 5.80 -6.15
N ALA A 163 -0.16 4.83 -6.95
CA ALA A 163 0.89 5.01 -7.95
C ALA A 163 0.50 4.28 -9.23
N HIS A 164 0.67 4.96 -10.37
CA HIS A 164 0.42 4.36 -11.69
C HIS A 164 1.59 3.47 -12.11
N ASN A 165 1.33 2.42 -12.90
CA ASN A 165 2.37 1.54 -13.41
C ASN A 165 3.48 2.29 -14.16
N ASN A 166 3.14 3.37 -14.86
CA ASN A 166 4.13 4.20 -15.54
C ASN A 166 5.14 4.87 -14.59
N GLN A 167 4.77 5.05 -13.32
CA GLN A 167 5.65 5.55 -12.27
C GLN A 167 6.44 4.39 -11.65
N ILE A 168 5.74 3.33 -11.21
CA ILE A 168 6.35 2.16 -10.55
C ILE A 168 7.38 1.47 -11.45
N LEU A 169 7.06 1.34 -12.73
CA LEU A 169 7.86 0.63 -13.74
C LEU A 169 8.58 1.58 -14.71
N GLY A 170 8.59 2.89 -14.40
CA GLY A 170 9.09 3.92 -15.32
C GLY A 170 10.53 3.72 -15.75
N GLU A 171 11.41 3.28 -14.84
CA GLU A 171 12.81 3.00 -15.13
C GLU A 171 13.04 1.76 -16.00
N LEU A 172 12.02 0.91 -16.14
CA LEU A 172 12.06 -0.29 -16.99
C LEU A 172 11.59 -0.03 -18.41
N LYS A 173 11.16 1.20 -18.75
CA LYS A 173 10.57 1.54 -20.06
C LYS A 173 11.49 1.27 -21.25
N ASP A 174 12.80 1.44 -21.06
CA ASP A 174 13.75 1.24 -22.18
C ASP A 174 13.79 -0.23 -22.61
N LYS A 175 13.66 -1.16 -21.66
CA LYS A 175 13.70 -2.60 -21.92
C LYS A 175 12.32 -3.22 -22.16
N PHE A 176 11.29 -2.77 -21.43
CA PHE A 176 9.99 -3.44 -21.33
C PHE A 176 8.80 -2.52 -21.67
N LYS A 177 8.98 -1.62 -22.64
CA LYS A 177 7.95 -0.65 -23.01
C LYS A 177 6.62 -1.29 -23.40
N GLN A 178 6.68 -2.33 -24.22
CA GLN A 178 5.47 -2.98 -24.73
C GLN A 178 4.74 -3.75 -23.63
N GLU A 179 5.48 -4.41 -22.75
CA GLU A 179 4.94 -5.15 -21.62
C GLU A 179 4.20 -4.22 -20.64
N ILE A 180 4.74 -3.02 -20.39
CA ILE A 180 4.09 -2.01 -19.54
C ILE A 180 2.81 -1.50 -20.19
N ILE A 181 2.82 -1.24 -21.50
CA ILE A 181 1.62 -0.83 -22.25
C ILE A 181 0.55 -1.92 -22.15
N ASN A 182 0.91 -3.15 -22.46
CA ASN A 182 -0.02 -4.30 -22.42
C ASN A 182 -0.61 -4.50 -21.02
N LEU A 183 0.21 -4.37 -19.97
CA LEU A 183 -0.23 -4.46 -18.58
C LEU A 183 -1.27 -3.37 -18.24
N ASN A 184 -1.01 -2.13 -18.65
CA ASN A 184 -1.92 -1.02 -18.41
C ASN A 184 -3.25 -1.19 -19.16
N GLU A 185 -3.19 -1.57 -20.44
CA GLU A 185 -4.38 -1.81 -21.24
C GLU A 185 -5.23 -2.95 -20.69
N LYS A 186 -4.61 -4.07 -20.29
CA LYS A 186 -5.30 -5.18 -19.64
C LYS A 186 -6.05 -4.72 -18.40
N ARG A 187 -5.38 -3.95 -17.52
CA ARG A 187 -6.00 -3.42 -16.30
C ARG A 187 -7.18 -2.49 -16.63
N ARG A 188 -7.01 -1.63 -17.63
CA ARG A 188 -8.06 -0.70 -18.08
C ARG A 188 -9.27 -1.42 -18.65
N LEU A 189 -9.05 -2.44 -19.46
CA LEU A 189 -10.14 -3.28 -20.02
C LEU A 189 -10.90 -4.03 -18.94
N ASP A 190 -10.21 -4.47 -17.88
CA ASP A 190 -10.82 -5.09 -16.70
C ASP A 190 -11.54 -4.07 -15.77
N GLY A 191 -11.60 -2.79 -16.12
CA GLY A 191 -12.17 -1.73 -15.29
C GLY A 191 -11.35 -1.44 -14.02
N LYS A 192 -10.10 -1.91 -13.95
CA LYS A 192 -9.21 -1.75 -12.79
C LYS A 192 -8.24 -0.60 -12.97
N TYR A 193 -7.85 0.01 -11.87
CA TYR A 193 -6.80 1.03 -11.88
C TYR A 193 -5.47 0.43 -12.39
N PRO A 194 -4.82 1.05 -13.41
CA PRO A 194 -3.56 0.57 -13.98
C PRO A 194 -2.36 0.94 -13.10
N GLY A 195 -2.29 0.34 -11.93
CA GLY A 195 -1.30 0.57 -10.91
C GLY A 195 -1.69 -0.04 -9.58
N LEU A 196 -1.07 0.43 -8.52
CA LEU A 196 -1.36 0.06 -7.14
C LEU A 196 -2.04 1.22 -6.42
N LYS A 197 -3.08 0.91 -5.66
CA LYS A 197 -3.79 1.89 -4.83
C LYS A 197 -4.29 1.26 -3.53
N VAL A 198 -4.40 2.06 -2.50
CA VAL A 198 -5.02 1.75 -1.21
C VAL A 198 -6.08 2.79 -0.90
N GLY A 199 -7.23 2.33 -0.42
CA GLY A 199 -8.40 3.17 -0.20
C GLY A 199 -9.12 3.57 -1.49
N SER A 200 -10.09 4.49 -1.37
CA SER A 200 -10.85 5.04 -2.50
C SER A 200 -11.43 6.39 -2.11
N LEU A 201 -11.44 7.35 -3.05
CA LEU A 201 -12.08 8.67 -2.86
C LEU A 201 -13.57 8.67 -3.20
N THR A 202 -14.07 7.59 -3.81
CA THR A 202 -15.44 7.51 -4.36
C THR A 202 -16.32 6.50 -3.64
N GLU A 203 -15.74 5.57 -2.89
CA GLU A 203 -16.45 4.47 -2.21
C GLU A 203 -15.81 4.11 -0.88
N THR A 204 -16.59 3.51 0.02
CA THR A 204 -16.10 2.95 1.27
C THR A 204 -15.63 1.53 1.05
N ASN A 205 -14.32 1.34 0.95
CA ASN A 205 -13.69 0.02 0.81
C ASN A 205 -12.85 -0.37 2.04
N ASN A 206 -13.11 0.25 3.20
CA ASN A 206 -12.36 0.04 4.44
C ASN A 206 -10.84 0.21 4.26
N SER A 207 -10.44 1.12 3.38
CA SER A 207 -9.04 1.37 3.02
C SER A 207 -8.32 0.12 2.47
N ALA A 208 -9.05 -0.79 1.81
CA ALA A 208 -8.46 -1.98 1.19
C ALA A 208 -7.55 -1.60 0.02
N GLY A 209 -6.53 -2.42 -0.20
CA GLY A 209 -5.66 -2.32 -1.36
C GLY A 209 -6.22 -3.07 -2.56
N ASN A 210 -5.93 -2.60 -3.78
CA ASN A 210 -6.39 -3.29 -5.01
C ASN A 210 -5.61 -4.56 -5.35
N TRP A 211 -4.77 -5.02 -4.44
CA TRP A 211 -4.03 -6.29 -4.48
C TRP A 211 -4.59 -7.34 -3.49
N GLU A 212 -5.54 -6.96 -2.63
CA GLU A 212 -6.18 -7.81 -1.61
C GLU A 212 -7.30 -8.66 -2.19
#